data_c9036b4730bdfe185f174cd05fcb1f57
#
_entry.id   c9036b4730bdfe185f174cd05fcb1f57
#
_cell.length_a   1.000
_cell.length_b   1.000
_cell.length_c   1.000
_cell.angle_alpha   90.00
_cell.angle_beta   90.00
_cell.angle_gamma   90.00
#
_symmetry.space_group_name_H-M   'P 1'
#
loop_
_entity.id
_entity.type
_entity.pdbx_description
1 polymer ?
#
loop_
_entity_poly.entity_id
_entity_poly.type
_entity_poly.pdbx_seq_one_letter_code
_entity_poly.pdbx_strand_id
1 'polypeptide(L)'
;QYVLPAIQREFVWKTDQIEKLFDSLMRGYPIGAFLFWKVEAEQAANYAFYDFITDYHEKNSPYAKEKKIPSGHGTTAILDGQQRLTALSIGLYGSHAERQPRKWSNNPDAFPKKRLYLNLLDGPEVNEEGFAYDFKFLTEREAAAPSGTQANWFLVADVLNLANSGPAIMAELEHRNLTGAEPFQVLYDLYRAVRETNSINVFLEDSQDSNRVLDIFVRVNSGGTTLSYSDLLLSMATNQWKDLDAREEVRTLVEELNQVGSGFRFSKDLVLKAGLVLTDVPDI
;
A
#
# COMPACT_ATOMS: atom_id res chain seq x y z
N GLN A 1 10.94 -11.72 8.11
CA GLN A 1 9.57 -11.35 7.71
C GLN A 1 9.43 -9.84 7.77
N TYR A 2 8.72 -9.23 6.79
CA TYR A 2 8.43 -7.79 6.80
C TYR A 2 7.02 -7.56 7.30
N VAL A 3 6.85 -6.55 8.16
CA VAL A 3 5.58 -6.19 8.79
C VAL A 3 5.43 -4.68 8.91
N LEU A 4 4.22 -4.24 9.14
CA LEU A 4 3.91 -2.85 9.43
C LEU A 4 3.77 -2.67 10.94
N PRO A 5 4.46 -1.73 11.59
CA PRO A 5 4.30 -1.47 13.02
C PRO A 5 2.99 -0.71 13.28
N ALA A 6 2.51 -0.76 14.49
CA ALA A 6 1.29 -0.04 14.89
C ALA A 6 1.40 1.49 14.78
N ILE A 7 2.60 2.04 14.74
CA ILE A 7 2.87 3.48 14.57
C ILE A 7 2.68 4.00 13.13
N GLN A 8 1.83 3.39 12.33
CA GLN A 8 1.61 3.76 10.94
C GLN A 8 0.24 4.41 10.74
N ARG A 9 0.09 5.18 9.66
CA ARG A 9 -1.21 5.61 9.16
C ARG A 9 -1.85 4.57 8.25
N GLU A 10 -3.16 4.69 8.08
CA GLU A 10 -3.92 3.87 7.14
C GLU A 10 -3.44 4.05 5.71
N PHE A 11 -3.71 3.06 4.86
CA PHE A 11 -3.44 3.17 3.44
C PHE A 11 -4.42 4.15 2.79
N VAL A 12 -3.87 5.16 2.10
CA VAL A 12 -4.66 6.26 1.51
C VAL A 12 -4.42 6.48 0.02
N TRP A 13 -3.48 5.73 -0.57
CA TRP A 13 -3.17 5.88 -1.99
C TRP A 13 -4.32 5.37 -2.87
N LYS A 14 -4.57 6.13 -3.93
CA LYS A 14 -5.52 5.77 -4.98
C LYS A 14 -4.83 5.02 -6.11
N THR A 15 -5.62 4.50 -7.04
CA THR A 15 -5.15 3.71 -8.17
C THR A 15 -4.15 4.47 -9.04
N ASP A 16 -4.38 5.76 -9.32
CA ASP A 16 -3.49 6.62 -10.11
C ASP A 16 -2.09 6.76 -9.49
N GLN A 17 -2.00 6.80 -8.16
CA GLN A 17 -0.72 6.87 -7.46
C GLN A 17 0.05 5.54 -7.54
N ILE A 18 -0.67 4.41 -7.53
CA ILE A 18 -0.07 3.08 -7.69
C ILE A 18 0.42 2.91 -9.14
N GLU A 19 -0.40 3.28 -10.12
CA GLU A 19 -0.05 3.25 -11.55
C GLU A 19 1.23 4.05 -11.81
N LYS A 20 1.31 5.28 -11.26
CA LYS A 20 2.50 6.13 -11.35
C LYS A 20 3.73 5.52 -10.68
N LEU A 21 3.56 4.79 -9.58
CA LEU A 21 4.67 4.10 -8.92
C LEU A 21 5.26 3.01 -9.83
N PHE A 22 4.41 2.22 -10.49
CA PHE A 22 4.85 1.16 -11.39
C PHE A 22 5.50 1.71 -12.66
N ASP A 23 4.97 2.80 -13.25
CA ASP A 23 5.63 3.51 -14.33
C ASP A 23 7.03 3.99 -13.92
N SER A 24 7.15 4.59 -12.73
CA SER A 24 8.44 5.05 -12.21
C SER A 24 9.44 3.92 -12.01
N LEU A 25 8.98 2.75 -11.54
CA LEU A 25 9.81 1.56 -11.39
C LEU A 25 10.34 1.05 -12.73
N MET A 26 9.48 0.95 -13.74
CA MET A 26 9.88 0.50 -15.08
C MET A 26 10.86 1.46 -15.74
N ARG A 27 10.74 2.75 -15.49
CA ARG A 27 11.67 3.80 -15.97
C ARG A 27 12.98 3.84 -15.17
N GLY A 28 13.13 3.02 -14.12
CA GLY A 28 14.29 3.04 -13.25
C GLY A 28 14.40 4.33 -12.41
N TYR A 29 13.32 5.03 -12.20
CA TYR A 29 13.31 6.22 -11.37
C TYR A 29 13.43 5.88 -9.90
N PRO A 30 14.13 6.70 -9.10
CA PRO A 30 14.21 6.49 -7.67
C PRO A 30 12.83 6.68 -7.03
N ILE A 31 12.36 5.64 -6.38
CA ILE A 31 11.08 5.68 -5.65
C ILE A 31 11.24 6.12 -4.19
N GLY A 32 12.37 6.71 -3.85
CA GLY A 32 12.73 7.16 -2.52
C GLY A 32 13.39 6.07 -1.67
N ALA A 33 13.91 6.47 -0.52
CA ALA A 33 14.46 5.54 0.47
C ALA A 33 13.35 4.97 1.35
N PHE A 34 13.65 3.83 1.96
CA PHE A 34 12.80 3.16 2.93
C PHE A 34 13.54 3.06 4.25
N LEU A 35 12.83 3.19 5.34
CA LEU A 35 13.38 3.01 6.68
C LEU A 35 12.80 1.74 7.30
N PHE A 36 13.66 0.78 7.57
CA PHE A 36 13.31 -0.49 8.18
C PHE A 36 13.89 -0.54 9.60
N TRP A 37 13.14 -1.14 10.49
CA TRP A 37 13.58 -1.39 11.86
C TRP A 37 13.66 -2.90 12.10
N LYS A 38 14.87 -3.37 12.44
CA LYS A 38 15.09 -4.75 12.84
C LYS A 38 14.70 -4.92 14.30
N VAL A 39 13.59 -5.61 14.53
CA VAL A 39 13.07 -5.90 15.88
C VAL A 39 13.57 -7.26 16.31
N GLU A 40 14.27 -7.33 17.45
CA GLU A 40 14.75 -8.57 18.03
C GLU A 40 13.60 -9.36 18.67
N ALA A 41 13.83 -10.68 18.86
CA ALA A 41 12.80 -11.61 19.33
C ALA A 41 12.21 -11.23 20.69
N GLU A 42 13.07 -10.76 21.61
CA GLU A 42 12.69 -10.35 22.96
C GLU A 42 11.79 -9.10 22.94
N GLN A 43 12.01 -8.22 21.96
CA GLN A 43 11.25 -6.97 21.82
C GLN A 43 9.98 -7.14 20.98
N ALA A 44 9.97 -8.10 20.05
CA ALA A 44 8.85 -8.28 19.14
C ALA A 44 7.52 -8.57 19.86
N ALA A 45 7.58 -9.19 21.03
CA ALA A 45 6.38 -9.46 21.85
C ALA A 45 5.74 -8.21 22.47
N ASN A 46 6.46 -7.08 22.51
CA ASN A 46 6.00 -5.84 23.13
C ASN A 46 5.29 -4.91 22.14
N TYR A 47 5.23 -5.26 20.85
CA TYR A 47 4.66 -4.42 19.80
C TYR A 47 3.57 -5.14 19.02
N ALA A 48 2.56 -4.39 18.60
CA ALA A 48 1.60 -4.87 17.62
C ALA A 48 2.12 -4.64 16.20
N PHE A 49 1.96 -5.66 15.36
CA PHE A 49 2.35 -5.63 13.96
C PHE A 49 1.19 -6.00 13.06
N TYR A 50 1.27 -5.55 11.81
CA TYR A 50 0.24 -5.76 10.81
C TYR A 50 0.85 -6.27 9.51
N ASP A 51 0.08 -7.05 8.77
CA ASP A 51 0.44 -7.47 7.40
C ASP A 51 0.24 -6.32 6.40
N PHE A 52 0.90 -6.40 5.25
CA PHE A 52 0.57 -5.51 4.13
C PHE A 52 -0.82 -5.83 3.60
N ILE A 53 -1.56 -4.78 3.24
CA ILE A 53 -2.81 -4.95 2.50
C ILE A 53 -2.46 -5.47 1.10
N THR A 54 -3.09 -6.57 0.71
CA THR A 54 -3.05 -7.09 -0.66
C THR A 54 -4.36 -6.79 -1.38
N ASP A 55 -5.48 -7.17 -0.79
CA ASP A 55 -6.81 -6.87 -1.32
C ASP A 55 -7.42 -5.68 -0.57
N TYR A 56 -7.20 -4.49 -1.11
CA TYR A 56 -7.78 -3.26 -0.56
C TYR A 56 -9.23 -3.12 -0.97
N HIS A 57 -10.09 -2.82 -0.01
CA HIS A 57 -11.49 -2.51 -0.25
C HIS A 57 -11.92 -1.35 0.65
N GLU A 58 -12.22 -0.19 0.06
CA GLU A 58 -12.51 1.07 0.75
C GLU A 58 -13.54 0.94 1.88
N LYS A 59 -14.56 0.07 1.73
CA LYS A 59 -15.61 -0.12 2.71
C LYS A 59 -15.39 -1.32 3.65
N ASN A 60 -14.95 -2.46 3.11
CA ASN A 60 -15.01 -3.74 3.84
C ASN A 60 -13.65 -4.18 4.41
N SER A 61 -12.55 -3.71 3.83
CA SER A 61 -11.19 -4.10 4.22
C SER A 61 -10.20 -2.96 3.94
N PRO A 62 -10.43 -1.77 4.52
CA PRO A 62 -9.54 -0.62 4.32
C PRO A 62 -8.28 -0.70 5.19
N TYR A 63 -8.23 -1.62 6.15
CA TYR A 63 -7.19 -1.69 7.16
C TYR A 63 -6.33 -2.95 7.02
N ALA A 64 -5.06 -2.80 7.41
CA ALA A 64 -4.14 -3.92 7.55
C ALA A 64 -4.58 -4.86 8.69
N LYS A 65 -4.43 -6.16 8.50
CA LYS A 65 -4.76 -7.16 9.52
C LYS A 65 -3.61 -7.33 10.49
N GLU A 66 -3.94 -7.52 11.77
CA GLU A 66 -2.94 -7.83 12.79
C GLU A 66 -2.14 -9.08 12.42
N LYS A 67 -0.82 -9.00 12.60
CA LYS A 67 0.13 -10.07 12.37
C LYS A 67 0.81 -10.48 13.64
N LYS A 68 0.55 -11.67 14.11
CA LYS A 68 1.26 -12.25 15.27
C LYS A 68 2.63 -12.74 14.86
N ILE A 69 3.66 -12.27 15.54
CA ILE A 69 5.02 -12.76 15.38
C ILE A 69 5.18 -14.00 16.28
N PRO A 70 5.63 -15.14 15.73
CA PRO A 70 5.86 -16.33 16.55
C PRO A 70 6.87 -16.05 17.67
N SER A 71 6.61 -16.60 18.85
CA SER A 71 7.53 -16.45 20.01
C SER A 71 8.95 -16.88 19.65
N GLY A 72 9.93 -16.13 20.10
CA GLY A 72 11.35 -16.38 19.82
C GLY A 72 11.81 -15.97 18.42
N HIS A 73 10.99 -15.29 17.64
CA HIS A 73 11.38 -14.80 16.31
C HIS A 73 11.41 -13.27 16.28
N GLY A 74 12.48 -12.72 15.70
CA GLY A 74 12.55 -11.32 15.34
C GLY A 74 11.80 -11.03 14.02
N THR A 75 11.58 -9.76 13.75
CA THR A 75 10.92 -9.31 12.52
C THR A 75 11.56 -8.03 12.00
N THR A 76 11.15 -7.58 10.83
CA THR A 76 11.56 -6.29 10.26
C THR A 76 10.34 -5.42 10.04
N ALA A 77 10.24 -4.36 10.82
CA ALA A 77 9.14 -3.41 10.74
C ALA A 77 9.48 -2.26 9.77
N ILE A 78 8.50 -1.82 9.00
CA ILE A 78 8.66 -0.74 8.03
C ILE A 78 8.24 0.57 8.69
N LEU A 79 9.19 1.46 8.96
CA LEU A 79 8.94 2.77 9.58
C LEU A 79 8.60 3.84 8.56
N ASP A 80 9.28 3.85 7.40
CA ASP A 80 8.95 4.75 6.28
C ASP A 80 8.90 3.99 4.96
N GLY A 81 8.08 4.49 4.03
CA GLY A 81 7.81 3.86 2.74
C GLY A 81 6.63 2.89 2.77
N GLN A 82 5.85 2.84 3.84
CA GLN A 82 4.72 1.93 4.04
C GLN A 82 3.67 2.02 2.94
N GLN A 83 3.29 3.25 2.52
CA GLN A 83 2.33 3.46 1.44
C GLN A 83 2.83 2.88 0.11
N ARG A 84 4.11 3.08 -0.19
CA ARG A 84 4.77 2.57 -1.40
C ARG A 84 4.86 1.04 -1.40
N LEU A 85 5.26 0.42 -0.28
CA LEU A 85 5.32 -1.04 -0.17
C LEU A 85 3.93 -1.68 -0.19
N THR A 86 2.94 -1.05 0.43
CA THR A 86 1.54 -1.50 0.35
C THR A 86 1.02 -1.36 -1.09
N ALA A 87 1.34 -0.28 -1.79
CA ALA A 87 0.99 -0.11 -3.20
C ALA A 87 1.61 -1.19 -4.10
N LEU A 88 2.88 -1.55 -3.86
CA LEU A 88 3.53 -2.68 -4.54
C LEU A 88 2.85 -4.02 -4.19
N SER A 89 2.48 -4.23 -2.94
CA SER A 89 1.76 -5.43 -2.50
C SER A 89 0.40 -5.56 -3.22
N ILE A 90 -0.37 -4.47 -3.31
CA ILE A 90 -1.66 -4.45 -4.02
C ILE A 90 -1.46 -4.74 -5.51
N GLY A 91 -0.50 -4.07 -6.17
CA GLY A 91 -0.28 -4.21 -7.60
C GLY A 91 0.26 -5.58 -8.02
N LEU A 92 1.15 -6.19 -7.20
CA LEU A 92 1.80 -7.47 -7.51
C LEU A 92 1.04 -8.70 -7.01
N TYR A 93 0.25 -8.58 -5.95
CA TYR A 93 -0.35 -9.75 -5.31
C TYR A 93 -1.86 -9.68 -5.17
N GLY A 94 -2.47 -8.50 -5.35
CA GLY A 94 -3.83 -8.31 -4.93
C GLY A 94 -4.71 -7.48 -5.84
N SER A 95 -5.58 -6.69 -5.20
CA SER A 95 -6.61 -5.92 -5.87
C SER A 95 -6.94 -4.63 -5.12
N HIS A 96 -7.58 -3.71 -5.83
CA HIS A 96 -8.06 -2.44 -5.30
C HIS A 96 -9.54 -2.26 -5.63
N ALA A 97 -10.36 -1.99 -4.62
CA ALA A 97 -11.79 -1.75 -4.78
C ALA A 97 -12.17 -0.44 -4.08
N GLU A 98 -12.29 0.62 -4.85
CA GLU A 98 -12.75 1.94 -4.41
C GLU A 98 -14.15 2.22 -4.94
N ARG A 99 -14.85 3.13 -4.25
CA ARG A 99 -16.20 3.51 -4.63
C ARG A 99 -16.22 4.27 -5.96
N GLN A 100 -16.97 3.76 -6.91
CA GLN A 100 -17.21 4.46 -8.17
C GLN A 100 -17.97 5.77 -7.94
N PRO A 101 -17.62 6.85 -8.65
CA PRO A 101 -18.35 8.11 -8.61
C PRO A 101 -19.84 7.90 -8.89
N ARG A 102 -20.69 8.64 -8.17
CA ARG A 102 -22.15 8.62 -8.31
C ARG A 102 -22.86 7.32 -7.93
N LYS A 103 -22.18 6.30 -7.41
CA LYS A 103 -22.82 5.11 -6.84
C LYS A 103 -22.96 5.23 -5.33
N TRP A 104 -24.09 4.77 -4.79
CA TRP A 104 -24.34 4.74 -3.37
C TRP A 104 -23.52 3.64 -2.70
N SER A 105 -23.04 3.88 -1.47
CA SER A 105 -22.18 2.94 -0.75
C SER A 105 -22.86 1.61 -0.36
N ASN A 106 -24.18 1.55 -0.40
CA ASN A 106 -24.96 0.33 -0.17
C ASN A 106 -25.19 -0.50 -1.45
N ASN A 107 -24.80 0.01 -2.61
CA ASN A 107 -24.86 -0.75 -3.86
C ASN A 107 -23.67 -1.71 -3.93
N PRO A 108 -23.88 -3.03 -4.05
CA PRO A 108 -22.80 -4.02 -4.17
C PRO A 108 -21.83 -3.73 -5.34
N ASP A 109 -22.36 -3.19 -6.44
CA ASP A 109 -21.57 -2.87 -7.64
C ASP A 109 -20.82 -1.53 -7.54
N ALA A 110 -20.89 -0.86 -6.39
CA ALA A 110 -20.21 0.42 -6.20
C ALA A 110 -18.69 0.28 -6.05
N PHE A 111 -18.22 -0.91 -5.67
CA PHE A 111 -16.81 -1.20 -5.37
C PHE A 111 -16.28 -2.34 -6.23
N PRO A 112 -16.10 -2.12 -7.55
CA PRO A 112 -15.61 -3.17 -8.43
C PRO A 112 -14.19 -3.58 -8.02
N LYS A 113 -13.97 -4.89 -7.90
CA LYS A 113 -12.63 -5.44 -7.66
C LYS A 113 -11.80 -5.27 -8.92
N LYS A 114 -10.74 -4.49 -8.86
CA LYS A 114 -9.83 -4.20 -9.95
C LYS A 114 -8.42 -4.71 -9.61
N ARG A 115 -7.71 -5.17 -10.62
CA ARG A 115 -6.30 -5.55 -10.54
C ARG A 115 -5.46 -4.65 -11.44
N LEU A 116 -4.17 -4.61 -11.19
CA LEU A 116 -3.25 -3.80 -12.00
C LEU A 116 -2.88 -4.53 -13.28
N TYR A 117 -3.07 -3.88 -14.40
CA TYR A 117 -2.69 -4.34 -15.73
C TYR A 117 -1.74 -3.37 -16.40
N LEU A 118 -0.91 -3.89 -17.31
CA LEU A 118 -0.01 -3.17 -18.18
C LEU A 118 -0.42 -3.42 -19.63
N ASN A 119 -0.57 -2.35 -20.41
CA ASN A 119 -0.80 -2.47 -21.84
C ASN A 119 0.51 -2.81 -22.57
N LEU A 120 0.55 -3.96 -23.23
CA LEU A 120 1.74 -4.42 -23.96
C LEU A 120 1.91 -3.77 -25.34
N LEU A 121 0.90 -3.08 -25.83
CA LEU A 121 0.90 -2.42 -27.15
C LEU A 121 1.14 -0.92 -27.07
N ASP A 122 1.41 -0.40 -25.88
CA ASP A 122 1.74 1.00 -25.65
C ASP A 122 3.21 1.07 -25.18
N GLY A 123 4.08 1.41 -26.10
CA GLY A 123 5.52 1.40 -25.88
C GLY A 123 6.00 2.55 -24.98
N PRO A 124 7.31 2.64 -24.70
CA PRO A 124 7.85 3.55 -23.69
C PRO A 124 7.94 5.02 -24.16
N GLU A 125 6.94 5.49 -24.91
CA GLU A 125 6.82 6.89 -25.28
C GLU A 125 6.06 7.66 -24.20
N VAL A 126 6.64 8.78 -23.76
CA VAL A 126 6.01 9.61 -22.70
C VAL A 126 4.77 10.29 -23.25
N ASN A 127 3.62 9.96 -22.71
CA ASN A 127 2.34 10.56 -23.08
C ASN A 127 2.18 11.99 -22.48
N GLU A 128 1.07 12.67 -22.82
CA GLU A 128 0.79 14.04 -22.36
C GLU A 128 0.68 14.14 -20.82
N GLU A 129 0.35 13.05 -20.13
CA GLU A 129 0.25 12.97 -18.66
C GLU A 129 1.62 12.68 -18.00
N GLY A 130 2.67 12.45 -18.80
CA GLY A 130 4.03 12.19 -18.33
C GLY A 130 4.33 10.73 -18.01
N PHE A 131 3.45 9.77 -18.39
CA PHE A 131 3.67 8.33 -18.28
C PHE A 131 4.35 7.77 -19.52
N ALA A 132 5.27 6.84 -19.32
CA ALA A 132 5.91 6.09 -20.41
C ALA A 132 5.24 4.72 -20.63
N TYR A 133 4.55 4.19 -19.64
CA TYR A 133 3.87 2.89 -19.70
C TYR A 133 2.41 3.05 -19.27
N ASP A 134 1.49 2.42 -20.02
CA ASP A 134 0.06 2.49 -19.74
C ASP A 134 -0.34 1.42 -18.72
N PHE A 135 -0.33 1.80 -17.44
CA PHE A 135 -0.84 0.99 -16.33
C PHE A 135 -2.27 1.39 -16.00
N LYS A 136 -3.15 0.40 -15.78
CA LYS A 136 -4.52 0.65 -15.32
C LYS A 136 -5.02 -0.39 -14.35
N PHE A 137 -5.78 0.07 -13.36
CA PHE A 137 -6.60 -0.81 -12.54
C PHE A 137 -7.91 -1.14 -13.27
N LEU A 138 -8.04 -2.38 -13.71
CA LEU A 138 -9.18 -2.88 -14.48
C LEU A 138 -9.83 -4.06 -13.76
N THR A 139 -11.14 -4.22 -13.97
CA THR A 139 -11.80 -5.49 -13.71
C THR A 139 -11.39 -6.51 -14.78
N GLU A 140 -11.53 -7.80 -14.51
CA GLU A 140 -11.24 -8.86 -15.51
C GLU A 140 -12.07 -8.67 -16.80
N ARG A 141 -13.31 -8.19 -16.66
CA ARG A 141 -14.18 -7.91 -17.80
C ARG A 141 -13.66 -6.75 -18.64
N GLU A 142 -13.19 -5.68 -18.01
CA GLU A 142 -12.61 -4.53 -18.72
C GLU A 142 -11.31 -4.92 -19.44
N ALA A 143 -10.46 -5.72 -18.78
CA ALA A 143 -9.20 -6.18 -19.36
C ALA A 143 -9.40 -7.16 -20.54
N ALA A 144 -10.48 -7.96 -20.51
CA ALA A 144 -10.82 -8.91 -21.57
C ALA A 144 -11.64 -8.29 -22.71
N ALA A 145 -12.24 -7.09 -22.50
CA ALA A 145 -13.06 -6.47 -23.51
C ALA A 145 -12.17 -5.96 -24.67
N PRO A 146 -12.55 -6.24 -25.93
CA PRO A 146 -11.89 -5.56 -27.05
C PRO A 146 -12.21 -4.06 -26.93
N SER A 147 -11.28 -3.31 -26.39
CA SER A 147 -11.35 -1.86 -26.41
C SER A 147 -11.18 -1.43 -27.88
N GLY A 148 -11.96 -0.44 -28.33
CA GLY A 148 -11.81 0.14 -29.67
C GLY A 148 -10.45 0.82 -29.90
N THR A 149 -9.61 0.84 -28.89
CA THR A 149 -8.17 1.14 -28.90
C THR A 149 -7.40 -0.18 -28.86
N GLN A 150 -6.32 -0.28 -29.62
CA GLN A 150 -5.43 -1.43 -29.63
C GLN A 150 -4.76 -1.53 -28.23
N ALA A 151 -5.38 -2.27 -27.32
CA ALA A 151 -4.83 -2.54 -26.00
C ALA A 151 -4.75 -4.05 -25.77
N ASN A 152 -3.61 -4.53 -25.27
CA ASN A 152 -3.45 -5.89 -24.80
C ASN A 152 -2.99 -5.86 -23.35
N TRP A 153 -3.93 -6.12 -22.45
CA TRP A 153 -3.73 -5.98 -21.01
C TRP A 153 -3.07 -7.23 -20.41
N PHE A 154 -1.84 -7.09 -19.97
CA PHE A 154 -1.11 -8.09 -19.19
C PHE A 154 -1.36 -7.85 -17.70
N LEU A 155 -1.79 -8.88 -16.97
CA LEU A 155 -1.94 -8.80 -15.52
C LEU A 155 -0.57 -8.71 -14.86
N VAL A 156 -0.28 -7.60 -14.18
CA VAL A 156 1.05 -7.32 -13.62
C VAL A 156 1.50 -8.43 -12.65
N ALA A 157 0.60 -9.00 -11.86
CA ALA A 157 0.90 -10.12 -10.96
C ALA A 157 1.50 -11.35 -11.67
N ASP A 158 1.15 -11.58 -12.93
CA ASP A 158 1.63 -12.75 -13.70
C ASP A 158 3.12 -12.69 -14.02
N VAL A 159 3.74 -11.50 -13.94
CA VAL A 159 5.21 -11.36 -14.05
C VAL A 159 5.97 -12.20 -13.04
N LEU A 160 5.37 -12.44 -11.87
CA LEU A 160 5.94 -13.27 -10.81
C LEU A 160 6.01 -14.76 -11.20
N ASN A 161 5.17 -15.20 -12.15
CA ASN A 161 5.11 -16.58 -12.65
C ASN A 161 6.05 -16.83 -13.83
N LEU A 162 6.63 -15.77 -14.43
CA LEU A 162 7.59 -15.92 -15.51
C LEU A 162 8.91 -16.50 -14.98
N ALA A 163 9.28 -17.68 -15.47
CA ALA A 163 10.45 -18.40 -14.97
C ALA A 163 11.79 -17.72 -15.35
N ASN A 164 11.81 -17.01 -16.47
CA ASN A 164 12.98 -16.28 -16.99
C ASN A 164 12.58 -15.16 -17.95
N SER A 165 13.52 -14.28 -18.24
CA SER A 165 13.28 -13.05 -19.03
C SER A 165 13.22 -13.26 -20.55
N GLY A 166 13.62 -14.38 -21.08
CA GLY A 166 13.65 -14.61 -22.53
C GLY A 166 12.55 -15.58 -22.98
N PRO A 167 12.76 -16.91 -22.85
CA PRO A 167 11.81 -17.89 -23.36
C PRO A 167 10.41 -17.78 -22.76
N ALA A 168 10.29 -17.43 -21.46
CA ALA A 168 8.99 -17.31 -20.82
C ALA A 168 8.20 -16.08 -21.34
N ILE A 169 8.86 -14.97 -21.56
CA ILE A 169 8.25 -13.78 -22.17
C ILE A 169 7.79 -14.10 -23.58
N MET A 170 8.63 -14.76 -24.39
CA MET A 170 8.25 -15.13 -25.75
C MET A 170 7.05 -16.08 -25.78
N ALA A 171 7.01 -17.08 -24.92
CA ALA A 171 5.87 -18.00 -24.81
C ALA A 171 4.57 -17.27 -24.40
N GLU A 172 4.67 -16.30 -23.51
CA GLU A 172 3.52 -15.48 -23.10
C GLU A 172 3.00 -14.62 -24.25
N LEU A 173 3.90 -14.01 -25.03
CA LEU A 173 3.52 -13.20 -26.20
C LEU A 173 2.92 -14.07 -27.31
N GLU A 174 3.47 -15.25 -27.57
CA GLU A 174 2.90 -16.22 -28.52
C GLU A 174 1.48 -16.65 -28.13
N HIS A 175 1.27 -16.94 -26.83
CA HIS A 175 -0.05 -17.28 -26.30
C HIS A 175 -1.07 -16.16 -26.53
N ARG A 176 -0.61 -14.90 -26.50
CA ARG A 176 -1.44 -13.70 -26.75
C ARG A 176 -1.56 -13.33 -28.23
N ASN A 177 -0.93 -14.08 -29.12
CA ASN A 177 -0.79 -13.75 -30.55
C ASN A 177 -0.14 -12.37 -30.80
N LEU A 178 0.76 -11.96 -29.93
CA LEU A 178 1.54 -10.74 -30.06
C LEU A 178 2.89 -11.05 -30.70
N THR A 179 3.23 -10.28 -31.72
CA THR A 179 4.51 -10.36 -32.43
C THR A 179 5.15 -8.98 -32.49
N GLY A 180 6.48 -8.94 -32.51
CA GLY A 180 7.22 -7.70 -32.62
C GLY A 180 8.10 -7.37 -31.41
N ALA A 181 8.96 -6.39 -31.60
CA ALA A 181 9.93 -6.00 -30.58
C ALA A 181 9.30 -5.20 -29.44
N GLU A 182 8.29 -4.40 -29.72
CA GLU A 182 7.67 -3.48 -28.75
C GLU A 182 6.95 -4.23 -27.60
N PRO A 183 6.02 -5.19 -27.85
CA PRO A 183 5.42 -5.96 -26.76
C PRO A 183 6.44 -6.74 -25.95
N PHE A 184 7.49 -7.24 -26.60
CA PHE A 184 8.59 -7.93 -25.92
C PHE A 184 9.34 -6.98 -25.00
N GLN A 185 9.69 -5.78 -25.49
CA GLN A 185 10.40 -4.78 -24.70
C GLN A 185 9.59 -4.34 -23.47
N VAL A 186 8.30 -4.05 -23.64
CA VAL A 186 7.42 -3.64 -22.54
C VAL A 186 7.33 -4.73 -21.45
N LEU A 187 7.10 -6.00 -21.84
CA LEU A 187 7.02 -7.08 -20.86
C LEU A 187 8.38 -7.41 -20.25
N TYR A 188 9.47 -7.29 -21.01
CA TYR A 188 10.83 -7.45 -20.50
C TYR A 188 11.19 -6.36 -19.49
N ASP A 189 10.82 -5.10 -19.74
CA ASP A 189 11.05 -4.00 -18.81
C ASP A 189 10.29 -4.19 -17.49
N LEU A 190 9.05 -4.69 -17.54
CA LEU A 190 8.31 -5.07 -16.34
C LEU A 190 9.01 -6.20 -15.59
N TYR A 191 9.41 -7.27 -16.30
CA TYR A 191 10.12 -8.40 -15.69
C TYR A 191 11.41 -7.91 -15.01
N ARG A 192 12.21 -7.10 -15.70
CA ARG A 192 13.45 -6.56 -15.19
C ARG A 192 13.24 -5.68 -13.97
N ALA A 193 12.25 -4.78 -14.01
CA ALA A 193 11.94 -3.88 -12.90
C ALA A 193 11.53 -4.63 -11.62
N VAL A 194 10.78 -5.75 -11.78
CA VAL A 194 10.25 -6.52 -10.63
C VAL A 194 11.23 -7.60 -10.15
N ARG A 195 12.00 -8.22 -11.06
CA ARG A 195 12.77 -9.44 -10.75
C ARG A 195 14.28 -9.24 -10.72
N GLU A 196 14.82 -8.26 -11.41
CA GLU A 196 16.25 -8.14 -11.61
C GLU A 196 16.84 -6.82 -11.05
N THR A 197 16.07 -5.72 -11.09
CA THR A 197 16.57 -4.42 -10.67
C THR A 197 16.44 -4.19 -9.18
N ASN A 198 17.53 -3.76 -8.55
CA ASN A 198 17.51 -3.32 -7.16
C ASN A 198 16.96 -1.88 -7.05
N SER A 199 15.64 -1.74 -7.05
CA SER A 199 14.97 -0.43 -7.03
C SER A 199 14.68 0.11 -5.64
N ILE A 200 14.87 -0.71 -4.59
CA ILE A 200 14.54 -0.36 -3.20
C ILE A 200 15.82 -0.07 -2.42
N ASN A 201 16.01 1.19 -2.04
CA ASN A 201 17.08 1.62 -1.16
C ASN A 201 16.58 1.60 0.29
N VAL A 202 17.23 0.82 1.15
CA VAL A 202 16.81 0.62 2.53
C VAL A 202 17.85 1.20 3.50
N PHE A 203 17.39 2.01 4.44
CA PHE A 203 18.11 2.32 5.66
C PHE A 203 17.60 1.39 6.77
N LEU A 204 18.52 0.66 7.43
CA LEU A 204 18.17 -0.28 8.48
C LEU A 204 18.55 0.32 9.84
N GLU A 205 17.55 0.52 10.72
CA GLU A 205 17.76 0.84 12.13
C GLU A 205 17.71 -0.47 12.93
N ASP A 206 18.70 -0.71 13.78
CA ASP A 206 18.83 -1.91 14.59
C ASP A 206 18.72 -1.65 16.10
N SER A 207 18.61 -0.38 16.52
CA SER A 207 18.41 -0.03 17.92
C SER A 207 17.12 -0.61 18.47
N GLN A 208 17.18 -1.16 19.68
CA GLN A 208 16.01 -1.67 20.40
C GLN A 208 15.42 -0.63 21.39
N ASP A 209 15.94 0.59 21.40
CA ASP A 209 15.39 1.70 22.17
C ASP A 209 14.16 2.29 21.44
N SER A 210 12.99 2.04 22.01
CA SER A 210 11.71 2.49 21.46
C SER A 210 11.59 4.01 21.31
N ASN A 211 12.21 4.79 22.24
CA ASN A 211 12.17 6.24 22.16
C ASN A 211 12.99 6.75 20.97
N ARG A 212 14.17 6.17 20.75
CA ARG A 212 14.99 6.47 19.57
C ARG A 212 14.28 6.14 18.28
N VAL A 213 13.66 4.95 18.20
CA VAL A 213 12.91 4.52 16.99
C VAL A 213 11.74 5.46 16.71
N LEU A 214 10.99 5.85 17.76
CA LEU A 214 9.89 6.80 17.64
C LEU A 214 10.38 8.18 17.19
N ASP A 215 11.48 8.69 17.74
CA ASP A 215 12.06 9.98 17.35
C ASP A 215 12.48 9.99 15.87
N ILE A 216 13.15 8.92 15.42
CA ILE A 216 13.51 8.75 14.00
C ILE A 216 12.25 8.72 13.13
N PHE A 217 11.24 7.92 13.51
CA PHE A 217 9.97 7.83 12.79
C PHE A 217 9.30 9.21 12.63
N VAL A 218 9.20 9.97 13.71
CA VAL A 218 8.61 11.31 13.71
C VAL A 218 9.41 12.24 12.79
N ARG A 219 10.74 12.27 12.89
CA ARG A 219 11.61 13.15 12.09
C ARG A 219 11.54 12.85 10.60
N VAL A 220 11.57 11.58 10.22
CA VAL A 220 11.51 11.15 8.82
C VAL A 220 10.15 11.50 8.21
N ASN A 221 9.07 11.31 8.95
CA ASN A 221 7.72 11.59 8.47
C ASN A 221 7.33 13.09 8.54
N SER A 222 8.06 13.93 9.28
CA SER A 222 7.78 15.37 9.35
C SER A 222 8.22 16.15 8.10
N GLY A 223 9.08 15.59 7.26
CA GLY A 223 9.56 16.21 6.01
C GLY A 223 8.70 15.96 4.77
N GLY A 224 7.68 15.09 4.86
CA GLY A 224 6.78 14.73 3.76
C GLY A 224 5.33 15.15 3.99
N THR A 225 4.38 14.29 3.63
CA THR A 225 2.98 14.45 4.06
C THR A 225 2.96 14.32 5.58
N THR A 226 2.82 15.43 6.27
CA THR A 226 2.88 15.52 7.74
C THR A 226 1.92 14.49 8.36
N LEU A 227 2.44 13.67 9.26
CA LEU A 227 1.59 12.88 10.14
C LEU A 227 0.64 13.84 10.87
N SER A 228 -0.63 13.52 10.89
CA SER A 228 -1.56 14.28 11.72
C SER A 228 -1.16 14.12 13.18
N TYR A 229 -1.45 15.11 14.00
CA TYR A 229 -1.21 15.03 15.44
C TYR A 229 -1.92 13.80 16.06
N SER A 230 -3.05 13.43 15.48
CA SER A 230 -3.83 12.25 15.85
C SER A 230 -3.15 10.93 15.48
N ASP A 231 -2.45 10.86 14.34
CA ASP A 231 -1.67 9.67 13.98
C ASP A 231 -0.52 9.45 14.96
N LEU A 232 0.12 10.54 15.39
CA LEU A 232 1.19 10.50 16.39
C LEU A 232 0.66 10.05 17.75
N LEU A 233 -0.43 10.66 18.22
CA LEU A 233 -1.09 10.26 19.48
C LEU A 233 -1.53 8.82 19.45
N LEU A 234 -2.17 8.37 18.38
CA LEU A 234 -2.59 6.99 18.23
C LEU A 234 -1.40 6.03 18.24
N SER A 235 -0.29 6.42 17.64
CA SER A 235 0.97 5.66 17.67
C SER A 235 1.51 5.50 19.09
N MET A 236 1.50 6.58 19.86
CA MET A 236 1.94 6.57 21.26
C MET A 236 1.00 5.72 22.11
N ALA A 237 -0.32 5.88 21.96
CA ALA A 237 -1.32 5.09 22.66
C ALA A 237 -1.17 3.58 22.36
N THR A 238 -0.99 3.20 21.11
CA THR A 238 -0.81 1.80 20.70
C THR A 238 0.44 1.17 21.30
N ASN A 239 1.49 1.97 21.51
CA ASN A 239 2.72 1.48 22.16
C ASN A 239 2.60 1.37 23.70
N GLN A 240 1.69 2.12 24.31
CA GLN A 240 1.54 2.18 25.78
C GLN A 240 0.39 1.33 26.33
N TRP A 241 -0.66 1.10 25.53
CA TRP A 241 -1.80 0.28 25.94
C TRP A 241 -1.43 -1.20 25.78
N LYS A 242 -1.39 -1.92 26.92
CA LYS A 242 -0.96 -3.32 26.93
C LYS A 242 -2.10 -4.32 26.78
N ASP A 243 -3.32 -3.91 27.17
CA ASP A 243 -4.47 -4.80 27.26
C ASP A 243 -5.53 -4.53 26.18
N LEU A 244 -5.39 -3.44 25.42
CA LEU A 244 -6.33 -3.00 24.40
C LEU A 244 -5.58 -2.57 23.13
N ASP A 245 -6.14 -2.89 21.96
CA ASP A 245 -5.68 -2.29 20.69
C ASP A 245 -6.25 -0.87 20.57
N ALA A 246 -5.42 0.14 20.84
CA ALA A 246 -5.82 1.55 20.80
C ALA A 246 -6.40 1.96 19.42
N ARG A 247 -5.98 1.31 18.34
CA ARG A 247 -6.51 1.59 16.99
C ARG A 247 -7.91 1.06 16.82
N GLU A 248 -8.13 -0.18 17.25
CA GLU A 248 -9.43 -0.83 17.21
C GLU A 248 -10.44 -0.06 18.07
N GLU A 249 -10.05 0.31 19.30
CA GLU A 249 -10.89 1.06 20.23
C GLU A 249 -11.28 2.44 19.67
N VAL A 250 -10.31 3.21 19.17
CA VAL A 250 -10.59 4.53 18.57
C VAL A 250 -11.45 4.40 17.31
N ARG A 251 -11.22 3.38 16.48
CA ARG A 251 -12.02 3.14 15.27
C ARG A 251 -13.45 2.79 15.64
N THR A 252 -13.62 1.85 16.56
CA THR A 252 -14.94 1.40 17.04
C THR A 252 -15.73 2.58 17.62
N LEU A 253 -15.07 3.41 18.43
CA LEU A 253 -15.70 4.63 18.98
C LEU A 253 -16.12 5.62 17.88
N VAL A 254 -15.28 5.82 16.85
CA VAL A 254 -15.64 6.67 15.71
C VAL A 254 -16.84 6.10 14.96
N GLU A 255 -16.88 4.79 14.73
CA GLU A 255 -17.99 4.12 14.07
C GLU A 255 -19.28 4.22 14.88
N GLU A 256 -19.23 3.98 16.17
CA GLU A 256 -20.37 4.11 17.10
C GLU A 256 -20.92 5.54 17.11
N LEU A 257 -20.05 6.55 17.26
CA LEU A 257 -20.46 7.96 17.26
C LEU A 257 -21.13 8.36 15.94
N ASN A 258 -20.65 7.83 14.81
CA ASN A 258 -21.23 8.09 13.49
C ASN A 258 -22.54 7.32 13.22
N GLN A 259 -22.87 6.33 14.06
CA GLN A 259 -24.15 5.62 14.02
C GLN A 259 -25.23 6.29 14.87
N VAL A 260 -24.86 7.19 15.79
CA VAL A 260 -25.80 7.94 16.63
C VAL A 260 -26.46 9.02 15.79
N GLY A 261 -27.70 8.80 15.41
CA GLY A 261 -28.47 9.74 14.59
C GLY A 261 -28.16 9.63 13.08
N SER A 262 -28.49 10.68 12.32
CA SER A 262 -28.25 10.70 10.88
C SER A 262 -27.42 11.91 10.47
N GLY A 263 -26.35 11.67 9.70
CA GLY A 263 -25.55 12.73 9.08
C GLY A 263 -24.29 13.14 9.80
N PHE A 264 -23.95 12.55 10.93
CA PHE A 264 -22.66 12.79 11.58
C PHE A 264 -21.52 12.09 10.82
N ARG A 265 -20.37 12.77 10.76
CA ARG A 265 -19.12 12.26 10.14
C ARG A 265 -17.94 12.68 11.02
N PHE A 266 -17.90 12.17 12.23
CA PHE A 266 -16.78 12.40 13.13
C PHE A 266 -15.56 11.66 12.58
N SER A 267 -14.40 12.35 12.57
CA SER A 267 -13.13 11.75 12.23
C SER A 267 -12.40 11.28 13.49
N LYS A 268 -11.43 10.38 13.31
CA LYS A 268 -10.53 9.98 14.41
C LYS A 268 -9.81 11.16 15.03
N ASP A 269 -9.48 12.20 14.21
CA ASP A 269 -8.84 13.42 14.68
C ASP A 269 -9.70 14.18 15.69
N LEU A 270 -10.99 14.28 15.42
CA LEU A 270 -11.93 14.92 16.34
C LEU A 270 -12.04 14.14 17.65
N VAL A 271 -12.18 12.81 17.56
CA VAL A 271 -12.33 11.94 18.73
C VAL A 271 -11.10 11.99 19.63
N LEU A 272 -9.90 11.88 19.04
CA LEU A 272 -8.64 11.93 19.79
C LEU A 272 -8.41 13.32 20.41
N LYS A 273 -8.68 14.41 19.69
CA LYS A 273 -8.57 15.76 20.23
C LYS A 273 -9.60 16.00 21.34
N ALA A 274 -10.82 15.54 21.16
CA ALA A 274 -11.85 15.63 22.23
C ALA A 274 -11.42 14.85 23.48
N GLY A 275 -10.87 13.65 23.31
CA GLY A 275 -10.32 12.86 24.42
C GLY A 275 -9.24 13.62 25.19
N LEU A 276 -8.29 14.26 24.50
CA LEU A 276 -7.26 15.08 25.15
C LEU A 276 -7.82 16.28 25.90
N VAL A 277 -8.81 16.96 25.33
CA VAL A 277 -9.44 18.15 25.97
C VAL A 277 -10.28 17.75 27.16
N LEU A 278 -10.93 16.58 27.14
CA LEU A 278 -11.79 16.08 28.21
C LEU A 278 -11.04 15.37 29.35
N THR A 279 -9.76 15.04 29.12
CA THR A 279 -8.89 14.53 30.18
C THR A 279 -8.14 15.69 30.82
N ASP A 280 -8.01 15.70 32.15
CA ASP A 280 -7.21 16.68 32.90
C ASP A 280 -5.71 16.46 32.65
N VAL A 281 -5.26 16.53 31.40
CA VAL A 281 -3.84 16.51 31.04
C VAL A 281 -3.33 17.95 31.17
N PRO A 282 -2.49 18.26 32.16
CA PRO A 282 -1.88 19.57 32.27
C PRO A 282 -0.89 19.75 31.11
N ASP A 283 -0.99 20.86 30.41
CA ASP A 283 -0.12 21.30 29.33
C ASP A 283 -0.20 20.47 28.03
N ILE A 284 -1.14 20.83 27.16
CA ILE A 284 -1.13 20.47 25.74
C ILE A 284 -0.65 21.63 24.91
#